data_7561be1dca62392de4eb7efb474d14c2
#
_entry.id   7561be1dca62392de4eb7efb474d14c2
#
_cell.length_a   1.000
_cell.length_b   1.000
_cell.length_c   1.000
_cell.angle_alpha   90.00
_cell.angle_beta   90.00
_cell.angle_gamma   90.00
#
_symmetry.space_group_name_H-M   'P 1'
#
loop_
_entity.id
_entity.type
_entity.pdbx_description
1 polymer ?
#
loop_
_entity_poly.entity_id
_entity_poly.type
_entity_poly.pdbx_seq_one_letter_code
_entity_poly.pdbx_strand_id
1 'polypeptide(L)'
;LVVPVLRDVDKKSIWELAAETAAYAERARAKQLKPDDMQGGVFTVSSLGAIGGRGFTPIINAPEVAILGVGRAAVQPVWDGEVFRPQTLLPLALSYDHRVVNGGDGGRFLTELTSLLGDVKRMVM
;
A
#
# COMPACT_ATOMS: atom_id res chain seq x y z
N LEU A 1 16.49 -5.24 -5.73
CA LEU A 1 15.08 -4.84 -5.56
C LEU A 1 14.45 -4.63 -6.93
N VAL A 2 13.32 -5.28 -7.19
CA VAL A 2 12.52 -5.11 -8.42
C VAL A 2 11.10 -4.74 -8.04
N VAL A 3 10.48 -3.85 -8.82
CA VAL A 3 9.12 -3.35 -8.57
C VAL A 3 8.29 -3.56 -9.84
N PRO A 4 7.62 -4.72 -9.96
CA PRO A 4 6.74 -4.97 -11.10
C PRO A 4 5.48 -4.12 -11.03
N VAL A 5 4.91 -3.81 -12.18
CA VAL A 5 3.73 -2.95 -12.32
C VAL A 5 2.50 -3.78 -12.62
N LEU A 6 1.53 -3.74 -11.71
CA LEU A 6 0.17 -4.23 -11.96
C LEU A 6 -0.57 -3.18 -12.81
N ARG A 7 -1.12 -3.60 -13.95
CA ARG A 7 -1.79 -2.70 -14.88
C ARG A 7 -3.30 -2.79 -14.76
N ASP A 8 -3.98 -1.69 -15.08
CA ASP A 8 -5.46 -1.62 -15.11
C ASP A 8 -6.10 -2.15 -13.80
N VAL A 9 -5.54 -1.79 -12.66
CA VAL A 9 -5.97 -2.30 -11.34
C VAL A 9 -7.41 -1.94 -11.01
N ASP A 10 -7.91 -0.83 -11.55
CA ASP A 10 -9.30 -0.36 -11.44
C ASP A 10 -10.32 -1.27 -12.15
N LYS A 11 -9.85 -2.11 -13.09
CA LYS A 11 -10.66 -3.04 -13.88
C LYS A 11 -10.58 -4.49 -13.36
N LYS A 12 -9.81 -4.74 -12.32
CA LYS A 12 -9.54 -6.07 -11.78
C LYS A 12 -10.12 -6.24 -10.39
N SER A 13 -10.61 -7.43 -10.11
CA SER A 13 -11.03 -7.82 -8.78
C SER A 13 -9.82 -8.02 -7.83
N ILE A 14 -10.06 -8.01 -6.53
CA ILE A 14 -9.03 -8.31 -5.52
C ILE A 14 -8.42 -9.69 -5.76
N TRP A 15 -9.20 -10.67 -6.19
CA TRP A 15 -8.73 -12.03 -6.49
C TRP A 15 -7.78 -12.07 -7.67
N GLU A 16 -8.09 -11.36 -8.75
CA GLU A 16 -7.23 -11.24 -9.92
C GLU A 16 -5.92 -10.52 -9.57
N LEU A 17 -5.99 -9.42 -8.80
CA LEU A 17 -4.81 -8.70 -8.34
C LEU A 17 -3.93 -9.55 -7.41
N ALA A 18 -4.53 -10.36 -6.54
CA ALA A 18 -3.79 -11.28 -5.68
C ALA A 18 -3.05 -12.36 -6.49
N ALA A 19 -3.73 -12.95 -7.48
CA ALA A 19 -3.13 -13.96 -8.36
C ALA A 19 -1.99 -13.37 -9.21
N GLU A 20 -2.18 -12.17 -9.77
CA GLU A 20 -1.16 -11.48 -10.56
C GLU A 20 0.05 -11.09 -9.70
N THR A 21 -0.18 -10.62 -8.48
CA THR A 21 0.89 -10.31 -7.51
C THR A 21 1.72 -11.55 -7.18
N ALA A 22 1.07 -12.70 -6.94
CA ALA A 22 1.75 -13.96 -6.69
C ALA A 22 2.59 -14.40 -7.91
N ALA A 23 2.03 -14.29 -9.12
CA ALA A 23 2.75 -14.62 -10.35
C ALA A 23 3.98 -13.73 -10.57
N TYR A 24 3.88 -12.43 -10.31
CA TYR A 24 5.04 -11.53 -10.36
C TYR A 24 6.09 -11.88 -9.32
N ALA A 25 5.68 -12.26 -8.11
CA ALA A 25 6.62 -12.68 -7.05
C ALA A 25 7.41 -13.94 -7.46
N GLU A 26 6.75 -14.93 -8.07
CA GLU A 26 7.41 -16.14 -8.60
C GLU A 26 8.39 -15.78 -9.73
N ARG A 27 7.97 -14.98 -10.70
CA ARG A 27 8.83 -14.54 -11.80
C ARG A 27 10.02 -13.72 -11.31
N ALA A 28 9.84 -12.90 -10.28
CA ALA A 28 10.93 -12.13 -9.66
C ALA A 28 11.96 -13.06 -9.01
N ARG A 29 11.51 -14.07 -8.26
CA ARG A 29 12.41 -15.08 -7.66
C ARG A 29 13.17 -15.88 -8.71
N ALA A 30 12.51 -16.23 -9.81
CA ALA A 30 13.11 -16.94 -10.94
C ALA A 30 13.97 -16.02 -11.84
N LYS A 31 14.09 -14.71 -11.55
CA LYS A 31 14.79 -13.71 -12.37
C LYS A 31 14.25 -13.62 -13.81
N GLN A 32 12.95 -13.80 -13.98
CA GLN A 32 12.25 -13.83 -15.27
C GLN A 32 11.44 -12.56 -15.56
N LEU A 33 11.58 -11.52 -14.73
CA LEU A 33 10.96 -10.22 -15.00
C LEU A 33 11.68 -9.54 -16.18
N LYS A 34 10.88 -8.98 -17.10
CA LYS A 34 11.36 -8.20 -18.23
C LYS A 34 11.36 -6.71 -17.87
N PRO A 35 12.17 -5.87 -18.53
CA PRO A 35 12.14 -4.43 -18.31
C PRO A 35 10.74 -3.82 -18.44
N ASP A 36 9.93 -4.27 -19.38
CA ASP A 36 8.56 -3.81 -19.60
C ASP A 36 7.62 -4.11 -18.42
N ASP A 37 7.91 -5.17 -17.66
CA ASP A 37 7.14 -5.50 -16.45
C ASP A 37 7.31 -4.46 -15.34
N MET A 38 8.34 -3.62 -15.40
CA MET A 38 8.73 -2.65 -14.37
C MET A 38 8.53 -1.20 -14.80
N GLN A 39 7.96 -0.95 -15.98
CA GLN A 39 7.76 0.39 -16.53
C GLN A 39 6.30 0.82 -16.51
N GLY A 40 6.07 2.14 -16.47
CA GLY A 40 4.75 2.74 -16.58
C GLY A 40 3.93 2.69 -15.28
N GLY A 41 4.55 2.43 -14.14
CA GLY A 41 3.91 2.57 -12.83
C GLY A 41 3.61 4.04 -12.52
N VAL A 42 2.50 4.29 -11.81
CA VAL A 42 2.06 5.63 -11.41
C VAL A 42 2.05 5.82 -9.90
N PHE A 43 2.02 4.72 -9.15
CA PHE A 43 2.00 4.70 -7.70
C PHE A 43 2.59 3.39 -7.18
N THR A 44 3.40 3.45 -6.14
CA THR A 44 4.03 2.26 -5.55
C THR A 44 3.41 1.95 -4.18
N VAL A 45 3.19 0.67 -3.92
CA VAL A 45 2.88 0.14 -2.59
C VAL A 45 4.08 -0.68 -2.11
N SER A 46 4.65 -0.31 -0.98
CA SER A 46 5.78 -1.02 -0.36
C SER A 46 5.35 -1.63 0.95
N SER A 47 5.57 -2.93 1.12
CA SER A 47 5.25 -3.62 2.36
C SER A 47 6.48 -4.35 2.89
N LEU A 48 6.81 -4.15 4.15
CA LEU A 48 7.85 -4.90 4.85
C LEU A 48 7.30 -6.19 5.47
N GLY A 49 6.00 -6.41 5.42
CA GLY A 49 5.36 -7.62 5.95
C GLY A 49 5.75 -7.91 7.39
N ALA A 50 6.04 -9.16 7.68
CA ALA A 50 6.40 -9.63 9.02
C ALA A 50 7.74 -9.07 9.55
N ILE A 51 8.62 -8.60 8.67
CA ILE A 51 9.94 -8.03 9.02
C ILE A 51 9.80 -6.57 9.47
N GLY A 52 8.74 -5.89 9.02
CA GLY A 52 8.48 -4.49 9.35
C GLY A 52 8.20 -4.29 10.83
N GLY A 53 8.74 -3.20 11.38
CA GLY A 53 8.39 -2.70 12.69
C GLY A 53 7.02 -2.01 12.70
N ARG A 54 6.83 -1.05 13.61
CA ARG A 54 5.58 -0.28 13.76
C ARG A 54 5.27 0.64 12.57
N GLY A 55 6.22 0.81 11.67
CA GLY A 55 6.09 1.63 10.48
C GLY A 55 7.47 1.98 9.91
N PHE A 56 7.47 2.57 8.73
CA PHE A 56 8.66 3.08 8.04
C PHE A 56 8.24 4.21 7.10
N THR A 57 9.20 5.01 6.69
CA THR A 57 8.99 6.05 5.69
C THR A 57 9.50 5.55 4.35
N PRO A 58 8.63 5.23 3.39
CA PRO A 58 9.05 4.77 2.07
C PRO A 58 9.67 5.91 1.26
N ILE A 59 10.60 5.55 0.36
CA ILE A 59 11.23 6.49 -0.57
C ILE A 59 10.51 6.39 -1.92
N ILE A 60 10.15 7.54 -2.49
CA ILE A 60 9.43 7.63 -3.76
C ILE A 60 10.27 7.00 -4.87
N ASN A 61 9.63 6.16 -5.68
CA ASN A 61 10.22 5.53 -6.85
C ASN A 61 10.06 6.45 -8.08
N ALA A 62 11.04 7.30 -8.32
CA ALA A 62 10.99 8.24 -9.44
C ALA A 62 10.80 7.51 -10.80
N PRO A 63 10.01 8.06 -11.74
CA PRO A 63 9.39 9.39 -11.77
C PRO A 63 8.00 9.47 -11.12
N GLU A 64 7.57 8.48 -10.37
CA GLU A 64 6.34 8.54 -9.59
C GLU A 64 6.42 9.66 -8.54
N VAL A 65 5.27 10.13 -8.06
CA VAL A 65 5.19 11.27 -7.13
C VAL A 65 4.70 10.88 -5.75
N ALA A 66 4.33 9.63 -5.55
CA ALA A 66 3.89 9.13 -4.24
C ALA A 66 4.13 7.62 -4.10
N ILE A 67 4.24 7.18 -2.84
CA ILE A 67 4.40 5.79 -2.44
C ILE A 67 3.71 5.56 -1.10
N LEU A 68 3.00 4.45 -0.98
CA LEU A 68 2.39 4.00 0.27
C LEU A 68 3.26 2.91 0.92
N GLY A 69 3.68 3.17 2.14
CA GLY A 69 4.30 2.18 3.01
C GLY A 69 3.26 1.48 3.87
N VAL A 70 3.30 0.15 3.91
CA VAL A 70 2.43 -0.69 4.73
C VAL A 70 3.29 -1.43 5.76
N GLY A 71 3.11 -1.10 7.03
CA GLY A 71 3.82 -1.72 8.14
C GLY A 71 3.17 -3.05 8.58
N ARG A 72 3.68 -3.61 9.67
CA ARG A 72 3.14 -4.85 10.25
C ARG A 72 1.90 -4.56 11.10
N ALA A 73 0.82 -5.25 10.83
CA ALA A 73 -0.37 -5.21 11.70
C ALA A 73 -0.01 -5.74 13.10
N ALA A 74 -0.47 -5.04 14.13
CA ALA A 74 -0.24 -5.40 15.52
C ALA A 74 -1.41 -4.96 16.40
N VAL A 75 -1.63 -5.67 17.49
CA VAL A 75 -2.62 -5.28 18.50
C VAL A 75 -2.09 -4.06 19.26
N GLN A 76 -2.89 -2.99 19.31
CA GLN A 76 -2.60 -1.74 20.00
C GLN A 76 -3.77 -1.35 20.91
N PRO A 77 -3.52 -0.69 22.04
CA PRO A 77 -4.58 -0.12 22.86
C PRO A 77 -5.15 1.13 22.17
N VAL A 78 -6.45 1.12 21.93
CA VAL A 78 -7.17 2.25 21.34
C VAL A 78 -8.20 2.75 22.35
N TRP A 79 -8.19 4.05 22.60
CA TRP A 79 -9.18 4.70 23.46
C TRP A 79 -10.53 4.81 22.75
N ASP A 80 -11.60 4.31 23.37
CA ASP A 80 -12.95 4.32 22.79
C ASP A 80 -13.86 5.45 23.33
N GLY A 81 -13.31 6.29 24.19
CA GLY A 81 -14.04 7.35 24.90
C GLY A 81 -14.22 7.05 26.40
N GLU A 82 -14.05 5.79 26.81
CA GLU A 82 -14.23 5.35 28.22
C GLU A 82 -13.06 4.49 28.69
N VAL A 83 -12.61 3.53 27.87
CA VAL A 83 -11.55 2.59 28.22
C VAL A 83 -10.63 2.33 27.02
N PHE A 84 -9.44 1.81 27.28
CA PHE A 84 -8.57 1.29 26.23
C PHE A 84 -9.05 -0.10 25.81
N ARG A 85 -9.27 -0.27 24.49
CA ARG A 85 -9.62 -1.57 23.91
C ARG A 85 -8.50 -2.05 22.99
N PRO A 86 -8.19 -3.36 23.01
CA PRO A 86 -7.24 -3.92 22.06
C PRO A 86 -7.85 -3.91 20.65
N GLN A 87 -7.14 -3.31 19.69
CA GLN A 87 -7.51 -3.34 18.28
C GLN A 87 -6.30 -3.69 17.43
N THR A 88 -6.52 -4.45 16.35
CA THR A 88 -5.48 -4.71 15.37
C THR A 88 -5.37 -3.51 14.43
N LEU A 89 -4.24 -2.82 14.47
CA LEU A 89 -3.95 -1.67 13.64
C LEU A 89 -2.90 -2.01 12.58
N LEU A 90 -3.13 -1.53 11.35
CA LEU A 90 -2.20 -1.61 10.24
C LEU A 90 -1.57 -0.23 10.02
N PRO A 91 -0.26 -0.06 10.31
CA PRO A 91 0.41 1.23 10.08
C PRO A 91 0.54 1.52 8.59
N LEU A 92 0.13 2.72 8.18
CA LEU A 92 0.27 3.24 6.83
C LEU A 92 1.10 4.51 6.85
N ALA A 93 1.99 4.67 5.87
CA ALA A 93 2.80 5.86 5.68
C ALA A 93 2.77 6.27 4.21
N LEU A 94 2.39 7.50 3.92
CA LEU A 94 2.38 8.07 2.58
C LEU A 94 3.56 9.05 2.44
N SER A 95 4.46 8.76 1.50
CA SER A 95 5.46 9.73 1.05
C SER A 95 5.03 10.30 -0.30
N TYR A 96 5.15 11.60 -0.49
CA TYR A 96 4.76 12.26 -1.74
C TYR A 96 5.68 13.44 -2.06
N ASP A 97 5.79 13.75 -3.35
CA ASP A 97 6.50 14.93 -3.85
C ASP A 97 5.63 16.17 -3.62
N HIS A 98 6.02 17.01 -2.67
CA HIS A 98 5.23 18.19 -2.27
C HIS A 98 5.15 19.27 -3.36
N ARG A 99 5.89 19.13 -4.45
CA ARG A 99 5.77 20.00 -5.63
C ARG A 99 4.51 19.64 -6.46
N VAL A 100 4.00 18.42 -6.33
CA VAL A 100 2.86 17.88 -7.09
C VAL A 100 1.65 17.62 -6.20
N VAL A 101 1.86 17.13 -5.00
CA VAL A 101 0.81 16.77 -4.04
C VAL A 101 0.89 17.70 -2.82
N ASN A 102 -0.21 18.36 -2.47
CA ASN A 102 -0.28 19.14 -1.25
C ASN A 102 -0.70 18.29 -0.04
N GLY A 103 -0.47 18.81 1.16
CA GLY A 103 -0.79 18.11 2.41
C GLY A 103 -2.29 17.79 2.57
N GLY A 104 -3.17 18.65 2.06
CA GLY A 104 -4.60 18.42 2.07
C GLY A 104 -5.01 17.22 1.22
N ASP A 105 -4.42 17.06 0.03
CA ASP A 105 -4.68 15.93 -0.86
C ASP A 105 -4.13 14.62 -0.26
N GLY A 106 -2.92 14.65 0.27
CA GLY A 106 -2.33 13.51 0.96
C GLY A 106 -3.15 13.05 2.17
N GLY A 107 -3.64 14.03 2.96
CA GLY A 107 -4.50 13.75 4.12
C GLY A 107 -5.85 13.15 3.72
N ARG A 108 -6.51 13.70 2.69
CA ARG A 108 -7.77 13.15 2.17
C ARG A 108 -7.60 11.72 1.63
N PHE A 109 -6.51 11.48 0.90
CA PHE A 109 -6.18 10.14 0.41
C PHE A 109 -6.07 9.13 1.55
N LEU A 110 -5.29 9.42 2.58
CA LEU A 110 -5.13 8.52 3.73
C LEU A 110 -6.44 8.33 4.49
N THR A 111 -7.24 9.38 4.66
CA THR A 111 -8.54 9.31 5.34
C THR A 111 -9.49 8.38 4.59
N GLU A 112 -9.59 8.53 3.27
CA GLU A 112 -10.44 7.65 2.45
C GLU A 112 -9.94 6.20 2.47
N LEU A 113 -8.64 6.00 2.31
CA LEU A 113 -8.04 4.67 2.35
C LEU A 113 -8.27 3.97 3.69
N THR A 114 -8.08 4.66 4.80
CA THR A 114 -8.33 4.08 6.13
C THR A 114 -9.80 3.78 6.37
N SER A 115 -10.70 4.61 5.85
CA SER A 115 -12.14 4.38 5.91
C SER A 115 -12.56 3.13 5.12
N LEU A 116 -11.99 2.93 3.94
CA LEU A 116 -12.24 1.73 3.12
C LEU A 116 -11.69 0.46 3.78
N LEU A 117 -10.46 0.50 4.29
CA LEU A 117 -9.85 -0.63 4.98
C LEU A 117 -10.52 -0.96 6.32
N GLY A 118 -11.12 0.02 6.96
CA GLY A 118 -11.87 -0.13 8.20
C GLY A 118 -13.27 -0.73 8.02
N ASP A 119 -13.81 -0.70 6.82
CA ASP A 119 -15.13 -1.26 6.47
C ASP A 119 -15.07 -2.02 5.14
N VAL A 120 -14.87 -3.34 5.26
CA VAL A 120 -14.76 -4.24 4.09
C VAL A 120 -15.98 -4.16 3.17
N LYS A 121 -17.18 -3.86 3.70
CA LYS A 121 -18.39 -3.73 2.87
C LYS A 121 -18.26 -2.59 1.87
N ARG A 122 -17.61 -1.49 2.24
CA ARG A 122 -17.36 -0.37 1.33
C ARG A 122 -16.42 -0.70 0.17
N MET A 123 -15.56 -1.71 0.35
CA MET A 123 -14.63 -2.14 -0.71
C MET A 123 -15.25 -3.07 -1.74
N VAL A 124 -16.33 -3.76 -1.39
CA VAL A 124 -16.95 -4.80 -2.24
C VAL A 124 -18.31 -4.38 -2.80
N MET A 125 -18.82 -3.23 -2.43
CA MET A 125 -20.02 -2.58 -2.98
C MET A 125 -19.64 -1.52 -4.01
#